data_61f5b36c7feb5a86667974c459f88241
#
_entry.id   61f5b36c7feb5a86667974c459f88241
#
_cell.length_a   1.000
_cell.length_b   1.000
_cell.length_c   1.000
_cell.angle_alpha   90.00
_cell.angle_beta   90.00
_cell.angle_gamma   90.00
#
_symmetry.space_group_name_H-M   'P 1'
#
loop_
_entity.id
_entity.type
_entity.pdbx_description
1 polymer ?
#
loop_
_entity_poly.entity_id
_entity_poly.type
_entity_poly.pdbx_seq_one_letter_code
_entity_poly.pdbx_strand_id
1 'polypeptide(L)'
;MRNLFLTATILLVACSTVPADPPIHGVTPGHKCQTAGTDQFIGRQGTSETGAAIMRASHAAVMRWALPGVMLTMDFREDRVTVHLDPGGKVTEIKCG
;
A
#
# COMPACT_ATOMS: atom_id res chain seq x y z
N MET A 1 58.02 17.26 30.45
CA MET A 1 56.60 17.48 30.29
C MET A 1 56.20 17.09 28.86
N ARG A 2 55.46 16.03 28.75
CA ARG A 2 55.01 15.55 27.46
C ARG A 2 53.63 16.05 27.20
N ASN A 3 53.48 16.93 26.23
CA ASN A 3 52.16 17.34 25.74
C ASN A 3 51.65 16.23 24.81
N LEU A 4 50.72 15.46 25.31
CA LEU A 4 49.94 14.54 24.47
C LEU A 4 48.86 15.36 23.75
N PHE A 5 49.13 15.63 22.49
CA PHE A 5 48.06 16.13 21.60
C PHE A 5 47.25 14.94 21.14
N LEU A 6 46.11 14.76 21.76
CA LEU A 6 45.07 13.89 21.23
C LEU A 6 44.43 14.61 20.05
N THR A 7 44.82 14.28 18.86
CA THR A 7 44.09 14.66 17.67
C THR A 7 42.84 13.76 17.57
N ALA A 8 41.71 14.25 18.02
CA ALA A 8 40.47 13.58 17.80
C ALA A 8 40.13 13.71 16.30
N THR A 9 40.33 12.62 15.58
CA THR A 9 39.90 12.55 14.19
C THR A 9 38.37 12.36 14.20
N ILE A 10 37.63 13.45 13.98
CA ILE A 10 36.19 13.38 13.79
C ILE A 10 35.97 12.75 12.41
N LEU A 11 35.62 11.49 12.38
CA LEU A 11 35.09 10.86 11.15
C LEU A 11 33.70 11.43 10.93
N LEU A 12 33.59 12.38 10.03
CA LEU A 12 32.30 12.75 9.45
C LEU A 12 31.86 11.65 8.51
N VAL A 13 31.01 10.75 9.01
CA VAL A 13 30.29 9.84 8.13
C VAL A 13 29.23 10.68 7.44
N ALA A 14 29.52 11.17 6.26
CA ALA A 14 28.53 11.73 5.40
C ALA A 14 27.58 10.59 4.98
N CYS A 15 26.43 10.50 5.61
CA CYS A 15 25.32 9.73 5.04
C CYS A 15 24.94 10.41 3.73
N SER A 16 25.51 9.92 2.62
CA SER A 16 24.99 10.25 1.31
C SER A 16 23.62 9.57 1.21
N THR A 17 22.56 10.29 1.55
CA THR A 17 21.23 9.90 1.16
C THR A 17 21.17 10.01 -0.35
N VAL A 18 21.28 8.86 -1.03
CA VAL A 18 20.88 8.79 -2.44
C VAL A 18 19.41 9.21 -2.47
N PRO A 19 19.03 10.31 -3.17
CA PRO A 19 17.63 10.64 -3.32
C PRO A 19 16.97 9.41 -3.95
N ALA A 20 16.03 8.79 -3.22
CA ALA A 20 15.21 7.74 -3.78
C ALA A 20 14.51 8.32 -5.00
N ASP A 21 14.52 7.58 -6.12
CA ASP A 21 13.72 7.96 -7.27
C ASP A 21 12.28 8.25 -6.82
N PRO A 22 11.62 9.30 -7.36
CA PRO A 22 10.25 9.58 -6.99
C PRO A 22 9.40 8.33 -7.23
N PRO A 23 8.52 7.94 -6.30
CA PRO A 23 7.71 6.74 -6.45
C PRO A 23 6.87 6.86 -7.73
N ILE A 24 6.89 5.79 -8.53
CA ILE A 24 6.03 5.70 -9.72
C ILE A 24 4.59 5.59 -9.21
N HIS A 25 3.69 6.41 -9.76
CA HIS A 25 2.28 6.38 -9.39
C HIS A 25 1.70 4.97 -9.53
N GLY A 26 1.09 4.47 -8.47
CA GLY A 26 0.47 3.15 -8.45
C GLY A 26 1.42 1.98 -8.25
N VAL A 27 2.70 2.24 -8.00
CA VAL A 27 3.71 1.22 -7.69
C VAL A 27 4.27 1.48 -6.31
N THR A 28 4.00 0.57 -5.38
CA THR A 28 4.57 0.58 -4.03
C THR A 28 5.39 -0.69 -3.84
N PRO A 29 6.69 -0.59 -3.53
CA PRO A 29 7.52 -1.78 -3.33
C PRO A 29 6.92 -2.74 -2.29
N GLY A 30 6.83 -4.03 -2.64
CA GLY A 30 6.25 -5.07 -1.79
C GLY A 30 4.72 -5.10 -1.76
N HIS A 31 4.05 -4.27 -2.54
CA HIS A 31 2.59 -4.13 -2.55
C HIS A 31 1.98 -4.26 -3.95
N LYS A 32 2.26 -5.36 -4.59
CA LYS A 32 1.57 -5.71 -5.84
C LYS A 32 0.26 -6.42 -5.50
N CYS A 33 -0.87 -5.81 -5.88
CA CYS A 33 -2.18 -6.36 -5.62
C CYS A 33 -2.37 -7.71 -6.34
N GLN A 34 -2.95 -8.66 -5.62
CA GLN A 34 -3.39 -9.95 -6.15
C GLN A 34 -4.77 -10.29 -5.57
N THR A 35 -5.57 -11.04 -6.30
CA THR A 35 -6.91 -11.47 -5.85
C THR A 35 -6.96 -12.91 -5.35
N ALA A 36 -5.87 -13.66 -5.47
CA ALA A 36 -5.79 -15.01 -4.89
C ALA A 36 -6.05 -14.95 -3.37
N GLY A 37 -6.98 -15.75 -2.89
CA GLY A 37 -7.35 -15.79 -1.47
C GLY A 37 -8.31 -14.68 -1.02
N THR A 38 -8.83 -13.85 -1.92
CA THR A 38 -9.81 -12.80 -1.56
C THR A 38 -11.27 -13.26 -1.70
N ASP A 39 -11.53 -14.41 -2.32
CA ASP A 39 -12.89 -14.93 -2.53
C ASP A 39 -13.66 -15.14 -1.22
N GLN A 40 -12.98 -15.44 -0.14
CA GLN A 40 -13.58 -15.64 1.18
C GLN A 40 -14.30 -14.41 1.71
N PHE A 41 -14.01 -13.22 1.17
CA PHE A 41 -14.62 -11.97 1.60
C PHE A 41 -15.89 -11.61 0.82
N ILE A 42 -16.16 -12.31 -0.27
CA ILE A 42 -17.38 -12.09 -1.06
C ILE A 42 -18.61 -12.43 -0.19
N GLY A 43 -19.58 -11.52 -0.17
CA GLY A 43 -20.80 -11.64 0.64
C GLY A 43 -20.68 -11.13 2.07
N ARG A 44 -19.49 -10.75 2.51
CA ARG A 44 -19.29 -10.13 3.82
C ARG A 44 -19.63 -8.65 3.78
N GLN A 45 -19.99 -8.08 4.94
CA GLN A 45 -20.20 -6.65 5.06
C GLN A 45 -18.89 -5.88 4.82
N GLY A 46 -18.98 -4.79 4.06
CA GLY A 46 -17.85 -3.90 3.77
C GLY A 46 -17.49 -3.02 4.96
N THR A 47 -17.09 -3.62 6.07
CA THR A 47 -16.64 -2.93 7.26
C THR A 47 -15.14 -2.57 7.16
N SER A 48 -14.69 -1.70 8.06
CA SER A 48 -13.26 -1.38 8.17
C SER A 48 -12.41 -2.63 8.41
N GLU A 49 -12.92 -3.58 9.20
CA GLU A 49 -12.23 -4.85 9.49
C GLU A 49 -12.12 -5.72 8.25
N THR A 50 -13.20 -5.85 7.49
CA THR A 50 -13.20 -6.58 6.21
C THR A 50 -12.25 -5.93 5.23
N GLY A 51 -12.25 -4.61 5.14
CA GLY A 51 -11.33 -3.85 4.29
C GLY A 51 -9.88 -4.08 4.65
N ALA A 52 -9.53 -4.05 5.92
CA ALA A 52 -8.18 -4.33 6.40
C ALA A 52 -7.74 -5.76 6.07
N ALA A 53 -8.65 -6.73 6.22
CA ALA A 53 -8.37 -8.14 5.90
C ALA A 53 -8.16 -8.32 4.39
N ILE A 54 -8.95 -7.66 3.55
CA ILE A 54 -8.77 -7.68 2.09
C ILE A 54 -7.44 -7.05 1.68
N MET A 55 -7.05 -5.94 2.29
CA MET A 55 -5.75 -5.33 2.02
C MET A 55 -4.59 -6.27 2.34
N ARG A 56 -4.66 -6.96 3.48
CA ARG A 56 -3.62 -7.96 3.83
C ARG A 56 -3.60 -9.13 2.86
N ALA A 57 -4.76 -9.68 2.53
CA ALA A 57 -4.86 -10.82 1.63
C ALA A 57 -4.44 -10.49 0.20
N SER A 58 -4.69 -9.27 -0.25
CA SER A 58 -4.38 -8.81 -1.60
C SER A 58 -2.96 -8.24 -1.74
N HIS A 59 -2.25 -8.01 -0.64
CA HIS A 59 -0.96 -7.30 -0.60
C HIS A 59 -1.02 -5.85 -1.10
N ALA A 60 -2.22 -5.28 -1.23
CA ALA A 60 -2.38 -3.92 -1.69
C ALA A 60 -1.85 -2.89 -0.69
N ALA A 61 -1.33 -1.78 -1.18
CA ALA A 61 -0.93 -0.64 -0.36
C ALA A 61 -2.11 0.31 -0.11
N VAL A 62 -3.06 0.36 -1.04
CA VAL A 62 -4.24 1.21 -0.97
C VAL A 62 -5.48 0.44 -1.37
N MET A 63 -6.63 0.86 -0.84
CA MET A 63 -7.91 0.25 -1.14
C MET A 63 -8.91 1.34 -1.57
N ARG A 64 -9.77 0.97 -2.50
CA ARG A 64 -10.87 1.81 -2.95
C ARG A 64 -12.19 1.05 -2.82
N TRP A 65 -13.16 1.65 -2.14
CA TRP A 65 -14.52 1.14 -2.13
C TRP A 65 -15.27 1.61 -3.36
N ALA A 66 -15.89 0.69 -4.08
CA ALA A 66 -16.73 0.98 -5.21
C ALA A 66 -18.20 0.78 -4.80
N LEU A 67 -18.84 1.87 -4.40
CA LEU A 67 -20.27 1.88 -4.05
C LEU A 67 -21.13 1.83 -5.32
N PRO A 68 -22.36 1.29 -5.25
CA PRO A 68 -23.26 1.29 -6.40
C PRO A 68 -23.49 2.71 -6.94
N GLY A 69 -23.37 2.87 -8.27
CA GLY A 69 -23.59 4.14 -8.94
C GLY A 69 -22.47 5.18 -8.81
N VAL A 70 -21.39 4.85 -8.13
CA VAL A 70 -20.23 5.75 -8.02
C VAL A 70 -19.34 5.61 -9.25
N MET A 71 -18.99 6.75 -9.84
CA MET A 71 -18.03 6.79 -10.94
C MET A 71 -16.62 6.59 -10.39
N LEU A 72 -15.92 5.59 -10.89
CA LEU A 72 -14.51 5.34 -10.56
C LEU A 72 -13.59 6.01 -11.58
N THR A 73 -12.43 6.46 -11.14
CA THR A 73 -11.39 6.93 -12.05
C THR A 73 -10.85 5.77 -12.89
N MET A 74 -10.49 6.05 -14.14
CA MET A 74 -10.02 5.04 -15.09
C MET A 74 -8.52 4.76 -14.99
N ASP A 75 -7.84 5.32 -14.01
CA ASP A 75 -6.42 5.08 -13.78
C ASP A 75 -6.19 3.70 -13.17
N PHE A 76 -5.25 2.96 -13.71
CA PHE A 76 -4.81 1.69 -13.16
C PHE A 76 -3.70 1.89 -12.13
N ARG A 77 -3.78 1.14 -11.02
CA ARG A 77 -2.71 1.09 -10.01
C ARG A 77 -2.44 -0.37 -9.63
N GLU A 78 -1.20 -0.83 -9.79
CA GLU A 78 -0.86 -2.21 -9.42
C GLU A 78 -0.85 -2.44 -7.90
N ASP A 79 -0.78 -1.38 -7.11
CA ASP A 79 -0.75 -1.41 -5.64
C ASP A 79 -2.13 -1.22 -4.99
N ARG A 80 -3.18 -1.09 -5.78
CA ARG A 80 -4.54 -0.82 -5.29
C ARG A 80 -5.45 -2.01 -5.49
N VAL A 81 -6.26 -2.31 -4.45
CA VAL A 81 -7.41 -3.20 -4.53
C VAL A 81 -8.69 -2.38 -4.54
N THR A 82 -9.59 -2.69 -5.45
CA THR A 82 -10.93 -2.09 -5.54
C THR A 82 -11.96 -3.12 -5.10
N VAL A 83 -12.77 -2.77 -4.10
CA VAL A 83 -13.78 -3.62 -3.51
C VAL A 83 -15.16 -3.08 -3.86
N HIS A 84 -15.90 -3.84 -4.67
CA HIS A 84 -17.26 -3.48 -5.07
C HIS A 84 -18.25 -3.93 -4.01
N LEU A 85 -19.17 -3.03 -3.67
CA LEU A 85 -20.26 -3.28 -2.72
C LEU A 85 -21.61 -3.26 -3.42
N ASP A 86 -22.54 -4.06 -2.91
CA ASP A 86 -23.96 -3.96 -3.30
C ASP A 86 -24.69 -2.85 -2.52
N PRO A 87 -25.96 -2.57 -2.83
CA PRO A 87 -26.72 -1.58 -2.08
C PRO A 87 -26.88 -1.89 -0.58
N GLY A 88 -26.76 -3.15 -0.18
CA GLY A 88 -26.76 -3.56 1.21
C GLY A 88 -25.39 -3.45 1.92
N GLY A 89 -24.36 -2.99 1.21
CA GLY A 89 -23.02 -2.84 1.75
C GLY A 89 -22.20 -4.12 1.81
N LYS A 90 -22.63 -5.17 1.10
CA LYS A 90 -21.91 -6.44 1.02
C LYS A 90 -20.93 -6.45 -0.12
N VAL A 91 -19.79 -7.09 0.09
CA VAL A 91 -18.77 -7.27 -0.93
C VAL A 91 -19.27 -8.18 -2.04
N THR A 92 -19.28 -7.70 -3.27
CA THR A 92 -19.71 -8.45 -4.46
C THR A 92 -18.56 -8.85 -5.37
N GLU A 93 -17.51 -8.03 -5.43
CA GLU A 93 -16.38 -8.26 -6.32
C GLU A 93 -15.14 -7.58 -5.76
N ILE A 94 -13.99 -8.22 -5.95
CA ILE A 94 -12.68 -7.69 -5.55
C ILE A 94 -11.77 -7.73 -6.77
N LYS A 95 -11.23 -6.57 -7.14
CA LYS A 95 -10.34 -6.42 -8.30
C LYS A 95 -9.09 -5.65 -7.93
N CYS A 96 -7.99 -5.97 -8.59
CA CYS A 96 -6.77 -5.15 -8.58
C CYS A 96 -6.86 -4.05 -9.64
N GLY A 97 -6.41 -2.86 -9.28
CA GLY A 97 -6.39 -1.76 -10.23
C GLY A 97 -7.06 -0.48 -9.79
#